data_1587b4768ed0656dc0a2caf365e041b3
#
_entry.id   1587b4768ed0656dc0a2caf365e041b3
#
_cell.length_a   1.000
_cell.length_b   1.000
_cell.length_c   1.000
_cell.angle_alpha   90.00
_cell.angle_beta   90.00
_cell.angle_gamma   90.00
#
_symmetry.space_group_name_H-M   'P 1'
#
loop_
_entity.id
_entity.type
_entity.pdbx_description
1 polymer ?
#
loop_
_entity_poly.entity_id
_entity_poly.type
_entity_poly.pdbx_seq_one_letter_code
_entity_poly.pdbx_strand_id
1 'polypeptide(L)'
;IMSLGIHRIWKEKFIDWMSPGQYTKLIDVASGTGDIAMLFCDKTNHTGDVTCIEPNLDMLRQGEKKLKKIKKIQWVNATAEKIPIDDNTFDFYSISYGIRNVTNINDTLQEAFRVLKPGGRFMCLEFSKINNEILKSLYENYSKAIPLIGKFIVGNDEPYKYLINSIQKFYNQEELV
;
A
#
# COMPACT_ATOMS: atom_id res chain seq x y z
N ILE A 1 -10.75 -11.94 -1.66
CA ILE A 1 -12.02 -12.44 -1.13
C ILE A 1 -12.54 -11.51 -0.04
N MET A 2 -11.73 -11.05 0.91
CA MET A 2 -12.16 -10.20 2.03
C MET A 2 -12.86 -8.89 1.64
N SER A 3 -12.44 -8.23 0.58
CA SER A 3 -13.02 -6.95 0.15
C SER A 3 -13.97 -7.09 -1.03
N LEU A 4 -14.31 -8.32 -1.46
CA LEU A 4 -15.11 -8.58 -2.66
C LEU A 4 -14.65 -7.77 -3.91
N GLY A 5 -13.34 -7.48 -3.99
CA GLY A 5 -12.77 -6.66 -5.07
C GLY A 5 -12.78 -5.14 -4.83
N ILE A 6 -13.41 -4.65 -3.76
CA ILE A 6 -13.50 -3.21 -3.44
C ILE A 6 -12.10 -2.58 -3.30
N HIS A 7 -11.10 -3.33 -2.81
CA HIS A 7 -9.71 -2.85 -2.71
C HIS A 7 -9.15 -2.37 -4.06
N ARG A 8 -9.61 -2.92 -5.19
CA ARG A 8 -9.20 -2.47 -6.53
C ARG A 8 -9.75 -1.08 -6.82
N ILE A 9 -11.02 -0.85 -6.51
CA ILE A 9 -11.68 0.45 -6.66
C ILE A 9 -10.99 1.50 -5.77
N TRP A 10 -10.60 1.12 -4.53
CA TRP A 10 -9.88 2.03 -3.63
C TRP A 10 -8.48 2.37 -4.16
N LYS A 11 -7.75 1.43 -4.74
CA LYS A 11 -6.46 1.70 -5.39
C LYS A 11 -6.60 2.63 -6.60
N GLU A 12 -7.63 2.45 -7.42
CA GLU A 12 -7.92 3.35 -8.53
C GLU A 12 -8.23 4.77 -8.04
N LYS A 13 -9.13 4.91 -7.04
CA LYS A 13 -9.44 6.19 -6.40
C LYS A 13 -8.22 6.83 -5.73
N PHE A 14 -7.35 6.04 -5.15
CA PHE A 14 -6.11 6.51 -4.54
C PHE A 14 -5.18 7.16 -5.58
N ILE A 15 -5.05 6.56 -6.76
CA ILE A 15 -4.31 7.15 -7.88
C ILE A 15 -5.03 8.37 -8.47
N ASP A 16 -6.37 8.36 -8.52
CA ASP A 16 -7.12 9.54 -8.94
C ASP A 16 -6.89 10.73 -7.98
N TRP A 17 -6.85 10.50 -6.68
CA TRP A 17 -6.52 11.52 -5.67
C TRP A 17 -5.06 11.97 -5.76
N MET A 18 -4.15 11.06 -6.05
CA MET A 18 -2.76 11.40 -6.32
C MET A 18 -2.66 12.37 -7.49
N SER A 19 -3.51 12.19 -8.51
CA SER A 19 -3.57 13.05 -9.71
C SER A 19 -2.17 13.32 -10.30
N PRO A 20 -1.39 12.26 -10.62
CA PRO A 20 -0.04 12.44 -11.08
C PRO A 20 0.00 13.06 -12.48
N GLY A 21 0.88 14.02 -12.66
CA GLY A 21 1.20 14.58 -13.98
C GLY A 21 2.14 13.66 -14.77
N GLN A 22 2.34 14.00 -16.05
CA GLN A 22 3.38 13.35 -16.86
C GLN A 22 4.77 13.60 -16.27
N TYR A 23 5.70 12.65 -16.46
CA TYR A 23 7.08 12.73 -16.01
C TYR A 23 7.29 12.86 -14.50
N THR A 24 6.25 12.63 -13.70
CA THR A 24 6.36 12.60 -12.23
C THR A 24 7.01 11.30 -11.75
N LYS A 25 7.62 11.35 -10.57
CA LYS A 25 8.29 10.21 -9.94
C LYS A 25 7.55 9.75 -8.70
N LEU A 26 7.23 8.47 -8.65
CA LEU A 26 6.60 7.81 -7.52
C LEU A 26 7.59 6.86 -6.84
N ILE A 27 7.64 6.89 -5.51
CA ILE A 27 8.12 5.77 -4.71
C ILE A 27 6.93 5.05 -4.10
N ASP A 28 6.76 3.77 -4.39
CA ASP A 28 5.70 2.90 -3.87
C ASP A 28 6.30 1.94 -2.85
N VAL A 29 5.99 2.14 -1.58
CA VAL A 29 6.61 1.44 -0.45
C VAL A 29 5.67 0.37 0.10
N ALA A 30 6.24 -0.78 0.47
CA ALA A 30 5.50 -2.03 0.69
C ALA A 30 4.64 -2.36 -0.54
N SER A 31 5.27 -2.27 -1.72
CA SER A 31 4.60 -2.29 -3.02
C SER A 31 3.96 -3.64 -3.36
N GLY A 32 4.35 -4.70 -2.65
CA GLY A 32 3.87 -6.05 -2.91
C GLY A 32 4.19 -6.49 -4.34
N THR A 33 3.16 -6.79 -5.13
CA THR A 33 3.31 -7.16 -6.54
C THR A 33 3.11 -5.98 -7.51
N GLY A 34 3.15 -4.74 -7.02
CA GLY A 34 3.17 -3.52 -7.83
C GLY A 34 1.83 -3.09 -8.43
N ASP A 35 0.72 -3.29 -7.72
CA ASP A 35 -0.58 -2.84 -8.23
C ASP A 35 -0.67 -1.31 -8.34
N ILE A 36 -0.16 -0.58 -7.34
CA ILE A 36 -0.12 0.90 -7.35
C ILE A 36 0.82 1.39 -8.45
N ALA A 37 2.00 0.77 -8.56
CA ALA A 37 2.96 1.09 -9.60
C ALA A 37 2.37 0.94 -11.01
N MET A 38 1.59 -0.12 -11.26
CA MET A 38 0.90 -0.34 -12.52
C MET A 38 -0.12 0.77 -12.79
N LEU A 39 -1.00 1.07 -11.84
CA LEU A 39 -2.03 2.10 -11.97
C LEU A 39 -1.42 3.49 -12.19
N PHE A 40 -0.31 3.79 -11.51
CA PHE A 40 0.41 5.05 -11.71
C PHE A 40 1.00 5.15 -13.13
N CYS A 41 1.63 4.08 -13.63
CA CYS A 41 2.14 4.05 -14.99
C CYS A 41 1.02 4.28 -16.01
N ASP A 42 -0.12 3.61 -15.84
CA ASP A 42 -1.28 3.79 -16.72
C ASP A 42 -1.81 5.24 -16.65
N LYS A 43 -1.92 5.82 -15.44
CA LYS A 43 -2.41 7.19 -15.24
C LYS A 43 -1.49 8.25 -15.86
N THR A 44 -0.18 8.01 -15.88
CA THR A 44 0.81 8.91 -16.47
C THR A 44 1.11 8.62 -17.95
N ASN A 45 0.33 7.74 -18.59
CA ASN A 45 0.58 7.26 -19.96
C ASN A 45 2.02 6.72 -20.13
N HIS A 46 2.52 6.00 -19.14
CA HIS A 46 3.86 5.41 -19.07
C HIS A 46 5.01 6.42 -19.20
N THR A 47 4.79 7.69 -18.88
CA THR A 47 5.84 8.73 -18.86
C THR A 47 6.46 8.91 -17.47
N GLY A 48 5.72 8.57 -16.41
CA GLY A 48 6.21 8.65 -15.04
C GLY A 48 7.14 7.49 -14.67
N ASP A 49 8.09 7.73 -13.78
CA ASP A 49 9.00 6.73 -13.24
C ASP A 49 8.51 6.22 -11.88
N VAL A 50 8.63 4.92 -11.63
CA VAL A 50 8.23 4.31 -10.34
C VAL A 50 9.40 3.54 -9.74
N THR A 51 9.65 3.75 -8.45
CA THR A 51 10.53 2.90 -7.64
C THR A 51 9.67 2.13 -6.63
N CYS A 52 9.64 0.82 -6.75
CA CYS A 52 8.96 -0.08 -5.83
C CYS A 52 9.93 -0.54 -4.73
N ILE A 53 9.57 -0.33 -3.47
CA ILE A 53 10.29 -0.82 -2.29
C ILE A 53 9.50 -1.98 -1.70
N GLU A 54 10.11 -3.17 -1.66
CA GLU A 54 9.46 -4.37 -1.13
C GLU A 54 10.47 -5.25 -0.37
N PRO A 55 10.26 -5.48 0.95
CA PRO A 55 11.17 -6.30 1.75
C PRO A 55 11.03 -7.80 1.46
N ASN A 56 9.85 -8.26 1.02
CA ASN A 56 9.61 -9.67 0.70
C ASN A 56 10.08 -9.99 -0.72
N LEU A 57 11.18 -10.74 -0.83
CA LEU A 57 11.79 -11.11 -2.11
C LEU A 57 10.85 -11.89 -3.04
N ASP A 58 9.95 -12.71 -2.49
CA ASP A 58 9.03 -13.50 -3.33
C ASP A 58 7.96 -12.60 -3.95
N MET A 59 7.44 -11.62 -3.19
CA MET A 59 6.51 -10.63 -3.71
C MET A 59 7.18 -9.72 -4.74
N LEU A 60 8.39 -9.27 -4.45
CA LEU A 60 9.20 -8.46 -5.37
C LEU A 60 9.40 -9.19 -6.71
N ARG A 61 9.89 -10.44 -6.69
CA ARG A 61 10.09 -11.25 -7.90
C ARG A 61 8.80 -11.48 -8.68
N GLN A 62 7.69 -11.69 -7.98
CA GLN A 62 6.37 -11.80 -8.63
C GLN A 62 5.98 -10.48 -9.31
N GLY A 63 6.22 -9.34 -8.66
CA GLY A 63 6.00 -8.01 -9.22
C GLY A 63 6.83 -7.75 -10.46
N GLU A 64 8.15 -8.00 -10.39
CA GLU A 64 9.06 -7.89 -11.54
C GLU A 64 8.58 -8.73 -12.73
N LYS A 65 8.21 -9.98 -12.49
CA LYS A 65 7.68 -10.87 -13.53
C LYS A 65 6.37 -10.36 -14.13
N LYS A 66 5.46 -9.89 -13.28
CA LYS A 66 4.13 -9.38 -13.66
C LYS A 66 4.26 -8.11 -14.51
N LEU A 67 5.14 -7.19 -14.12
CA LEU A 67 5.28 -5.86 -14.71
C LEU A 67 6.50 -5.72 -15.63
N LYS A 68 7.13 -6.83 -16.04
CA LYS A 68 8.36 -6.85 -16.85
C LYS A 68 8.31 -6.05 -18.16
N LYS A 69 7.11 -5.80 -18.68
CA LYS A 69 6.90 -5.02 -19.92
C LYS A 69 6.95 -3.51 -19.69
N ILE A 70 6.80 -3.06 -18.45
CA ILE A 70 6.80 -1.64 -18.09
C ILE A 70 8.21 -1.24 -17.66
N LYS A 71 8.97 -0.62 -18.58
CA LYS A 71 10.39 -0.26 -18.37
C LYS A 71 10.61 0.86 -17.34
N LYS A 72 9.54 1.55 -16.95
CA LYS A 72 9.56 2.69 -16.03
C LYS A 72 9.47 2.29 -14.55
N ILE A 73 9.48 0.99 -14.24
CA ILE A 73 9.41 0.48 -12.88
C ILE A 73 10.77 -0.11 -12.49
N GLN A 74 11.35 0.43 -11.42
CA GLN A 74 12.52 -0.10 -10.73
C GLN A 74 12.10 -0.80 -9.45
N TRP A 75 12.72 -1.92 -9.11
CA TRP A 75 12.46 -2.69 -7.89
C TRP A 75 13.67 -2.66 -6.97
N VAL A 76 13.44 -2.41 -5.69
CA VAL A 76 14.47 -2.34 -4.67
C VAL A 76 14.03 -3.18 -3.46
N ASN A 77 14.86 -4.14 -3.06
CA ASN A 77 14.61 -4.91 -1.85
C ASN A 77 15.11 -4.13 -0.63
N ALA A 78 14.19 -3.48 0.06
CA ALA A 78 14.44 -2.70 1.26
C ALA A 78 13.20 -2.60 2.12
N THR A 79 13.35 -2.15 3.37
CA THR A 79 12.24 -1.84 4.28
C THR A 79 11.85 -0.37 4.17
N ALA A 80 10.66 -0.05 4.66
CA ALA A 80 10.13 1.32 4.67
C ALA A 80 10.94 2.27 5.57
N GLU A 81 11.59 1.71 6.60
CA GLU A 81 12.37 2.43 7.60
C GLU A 81 13.80 2.75 7.14
N LYS A 82 14.25 2.14 6.03
CA LYS A 82 15.60 2.35 5.48
C LYS A 82 15.60 2.20 3.97
N ILE A 83 15.39 3.29 3.28
CA ILE A 83 15.26 3.35 1.82
C ILE A 83 16.62 3.77 1.22
N PRO A 84 17.28 2.92 0.39
CA PRO A 84 18.60 3.21 -0.17
C PRO A 84 18.50 4.11 -1.41
N ILE A 85 17.84 5.25 -1.27
CA ILE A 85 17.61 6.23 -2.33
C ILE A 85 17.98 7.62 -1.79
N ASP A 86 18.44 8.49 -2.65
CA ASP A 86 18.83 9.87 -2.32
C ASP A 86 17.65 10.71 -1.84
N ASP A 87 17.95 11.76 -1.08
CA ASP A 87 17.00 12.74 -0.59
C ASP A 87 16.34 13.49 -1.75
N ASN A 88 15.13 14.02 -1.52
CA ASN A 88 14.43 14.93 -2.44
C ASN A 88 14.30 14.40 -3.88
N THR A 89 14.02 13.11 -4.04
CA THR A 89 14.00 12.44 -5.34
C THR A 89 12.60 12.33 -5.95
N PHE A 90 11.57 12.14 -5.12
CA PHE A 90 10.23 11.79 -5.58
C PHE A 90 9.20 12.91 -5.42
N ASP A 91 8.25 12.96 -6.35
CA ASP A 91 7.09 13.85 -6.29
C ASP A 91 5.97 13.26 -5.42
N PHE A 92 5.91 11.91 -5.38
CA PHE A 92 4.92 11.16 -4.60
C PHE A 92 5.59 10.02 -3.85
N TYR A 93 5.15 9.81 -2.60
CA TYR A 93 5.39 8.62 -1.80
C TYR A 93 4.05 7.94 -1.56
N SER A 94 3.90 6.68 -1.92
CA SER A 94 2.73 5.88 -1.61
C SER A 94 3.07 4.72 -0.69
N ILE A 95 2.16 4.44 0.24
CA ILE A 95 2.13 3.20 1.01
C ILE A 95 0.69 2.71 1.08
N SER A 96 0.43 1.54 0.47
CA SER A 96 -0.93 1.00 0.33
C SER A 96 -1.05 -0.34 1.05
N TYR A 97 -1.84 -0.37 2.14
CA TYR A 97 -2.05 -1.53 3.01
C TYR A 97 -0.77 -2.08 3.65
N GLY A 98 0.25 -1.24 3.77
CA GLY A 98 1.58 -1.61 4.23
C GLY A 98 1.98 -0.97 5.56
N ILE A 99 1.50 0.24 5.87
CA ILE A 99 1.99 1.01 7.02
C ILE A 99 1.72 0.34 8.38
N ARG A 100 0.66 -0.45 8.49
CA ARG A 100 0.38 -1.21 9.72
C ARG A 100 1.35 -2.37 9.97
N ASN A 101 2.15 -2.74 8.97
CA ASN A 101 3.09 -3.87 9.02
C ASN A 101 4.55 -3.42 9.17
N VAL A 102 4.83 -2.11 9.15
CA VAL A 102 6.18 -1.61 9.37
C VAL A 102 6.58 -1.78 10.83
N THR A 103 7.87 -1.91 11.09
CA THR A 103 8.38 -2.10 12.45
C THR A 103 8.32 -0.80 13.26
N ASN A 104 8.62 0.33 12.59
CA ASN A 104 8.61 1.66 13.20
C ASN A 104 7.98 2.68 12.25
N ILE A 105 6.80 3.18 12.61
CA ILE A 105 6.08 4.18 11.80
C ILE A 105 6.84 5.51 11.74
N ASN A 106 7.47 5.95 12.84
CA ASN A 106 8.21 7.22 12.88
C ASN A 106 9.41 7.17 11.92
N ASP A 107 10.18 6.09 11.91
CA ASP A 107 11.30 5.93 10.99
C ASP A 107 10.81 5.88 9.53
N THR A 108 9.69 5.20 9.29
CA THR A 108 9.03 5.18 7.96
C THR A 108 8.62 6.57 7.50
N LEU A 109 8.04 7.40 8.38
CA LEU A 109 7.64 8.76 8.06
C LEU A 109 8.84 9.69 7.86
N GLN A 110 9.93 9.50 8.62
CA GLN A 110 11.18 10.23 8.41
C GLN A 110 11.80 9.90 7.05
N GLU A 111 11.84 8.62 6.66
CA GLU A 111 12.30 8.22 5.33
C GLU A 111 11.39 8.78 4.22
N ALA A 112 10.07 8.75 4.42
CA ALA A 112 9.14 9.34 3.47
C ALA A 112 9.39 10.84 3.29
N PHE A 113 9.60 11.58 4.39
CA PHE A 113 9.93 13.00 4.35
C PHE A 113 11.27 13.24 3.64
N ARG A 114 12.29 12.41 3.91
CA ARG A 114 13.63 12.55 3.35
C ARG A 114 13.65 12.36 1.83
N VAL A 115 12.97 11.34 1.32
CA VAL A 115 13.00 11.01 -0.11
C VAL A 115 12.05 11.85 -0.95
N LEU A 116 11.06 12.51 -0.34
CA LEU A 116 10.15 13.42 -1.02
C LEU A 116 10.83 14.76 -1.31
N LYS A 117 10.60 15.28 -2.50
CA LYS A 117 10.96 16.65 -2.86
C LYS A 117 10.20 17.67 -2.01
N PRO A 118 10.72 18.90 -1.81
CA PRO A 118 9.91 19.99 -1.28
C PRO A 118 8.62 20.14 -2.09
N GLY A 119 7.46 20.12 -1.42
CA GLY A 119 6.14 20.12 -2.07
C GLY A 119 5.67 18.76 -2.59
N GLY A 120 6.47 17.70 -2.44
CA GLY A 120 6.05 16.33 -2.70
C GLY A 120 4.96 15.87 -1.74
N ARG A 121 4.20 14.84 -2.13
CA ARG A 121 3.04 14.37 -1.37
C ARG A 121 3.23 12.95 -0.83
N PHE A 122 3.02 12.81 0.48
CA PHE A 122 2.86 11.51 1.13
C PHE A 122 1.41 11.04 1.01
N MET A 123 1.21 9.83 0.54
CA MET A 123 -0.11 9.23 0.32
C MET A 123 -0.17 7.86 1.01
N CYS A 124 -1.12 7.70 1.92
CA CYS A 124 -1.34 6.46 2.64
C CYS A 124 -2.75 5.92 2.36
N LEU A 125 -2.85 4.67 1.91
CA LEU A 125 -4.10 3.94 1.79
C LEU A 125 -4.08 2.77 2.79
N GLU A 126 -4.88 2.85 3.85
CA GLU A 126 -4.88 1.82 4.88
C GLU A 126 -6.28 1.57 5.44
N PHE A 127 -6.47 0.38 5.97
CA PHE A 127 -7.66 0.08 6.76
C PHE A 127 -7.58 0.80 8.11
N SER A 128 -8.66 1.47 8.48
CA SER A 128 -8.80 2.15 9.76
C SER A 128 -9.93 1.56 10.59
N LYS A 129 -9.93 1.87 11.88
CA LYS A 129 -11.04 1.54 12.78
C LYS A 129 -12.31 2.26 12.31
N ILE A 130 -13.46 1.59 12.44
CA ILE A 130 -14.74 2.18 12.11
C ILE A 130 -15.28 2.89 13.35
N ASN A 131 -15.41 4.22 13.26
CA ASN A 131 -15.89 5.06 14.37
C ASN A 131 -17.43 5.03 14.54
N ASN A 132 -18.16 4.60 13.51
CA ASN A 132 -19.63 4.51 13.57
C ASN A 132 -20.04 3.18 14.18
N GLU A 133 -20.75 3.19 15.32
CA GLU A 133 -21.14 2.01 16.09
C GLU A 133 -22.01 1.02 15.30
N ILE A 134 -22.89 1.50 14.43
CA ILE A 134 -23.76 0.65 13.59
C ILE A 134 -22.91 -0.08 12.53
N LEU A 135 -22.04 0.67 11.84
CA LEU A 135 -21.15 0.11 10.85
C LEU A 135 -20.12 -0.82 11.48
N LYS A 136 -19.65 -0.51 12.67
CA LYS A 136 -18.74 -1.34 13.46
C LYS A 136 -19.38 -2.69 13.79
N SER A 137 -20.62 -2.70 14.29
CA SER A 137 -21.35 -3.93 14.59
C SER A 137 -21.57 -4.80 13.34
N LEU A 138 -21.95 -4.18 12.22
CA LEU A 138 -22.09 -4.88 10.94
C LEU A 138 -20.76 -5.46 10.45
N TYR A 139 -19.69 -4.69 10.56
CA TYR A 139 -18.34 -5.13 10.17
C TYR A 139 -17.81 -6.24 11.08
N GLU A 140 -18.03 -6.18 12.38
CA GLU A 140 -17.63 -7.23 13.32
C GLU A 140 -18.33 -8.56 13.03
N ASN A 141 -19.62 -8.53 12.73
CA ASN A 141 -20.37 -9.73 12.33
C ASN A 141 -19.87 -10.28 11.00
N TYR A 142 -19.64 -9.43 10.02
CA TYR A 142 -19.04 -9.80 8.75
C TYR A 142 -17.64 -10.38 8.93
N SER A 143 -16.79 -9.73 9.74
CA SER A 143 -15.41 -10.16 10.02
C SER A 143 -15.33 -11.52 10.69
N LYS A 144 -16.29 -11.89 11.53
CA LYS A 144 -16.38 -13.23 12.13
C LYS A 144 -16.71 -14.32 11.10
N ALA A 145 -17.45 -13.98 10.04
CA ALA A 145 -17.79 -14.92 8.98
C ALA A 145 -16.64 -15.14 7.98
N ILE A 146 -15.79 -14.14 7.78
CA ILE A 146 -14.70 -14.19 6.78
C ILE A 146 -13.71 -15.35 7.00
N PRO A 147 -13.18 -15.61 8.21
CA PRO A 147 -12.27 -16.73 8.45
C PRO A 147 -12.90 -18.09 8.12
N LEU A 148 -14.20 -18.25 8.39
CA LEU A 148 -14.95 -19.46 8.05
C LEU A 148 -15.05 -19.65 6.53
N ILE A 149 -15.35 -18.58 5.80
CA ILE A 149 -15.38 -18.58 4.34
C ILE A 149 -13.97 -18.79 3.77
N GLY A 150 -12.96 -18.15 4.34
CA GLY A 150 -11.56 -18.30 3.97
C GLY A 150 -11.05 -19.73 4.12
N LYS A 151 -11.38 -20.38 5.22
CA LYS A 151 -11.08 -21.79 5.48
C LYS A 151 -11.71 -22.71 4.42
N PHE A 152 -12.93 -22.41 4.00
CA PHE A 152 -13.66 -23.20 3.00
C PHE A 152 -13.07 -23.06 1.59
N ILE A 153 -12.57 -21.84 1.22
CA ILE A 153 -12.13 -21.54 -0.15
C ILE A 153 -10.62 -21.74 -0.32
N VAL A 154 -9.81 -21.38 0.69
CA VAL A 154 -8.34 -21.34 0.60
C VAL A 154 -7.68 -22.40 1.49
N GLY A 155 -8.45 -23.08 2.35
CA GLY A 155 -7.93 -24.09 3.28
C GLY A 155 -7.16 -23.55 4.48
N ASN A 156 -6.97 -22.22 4.58
CA ASN A 156 -6.25 -21.56 5.68
C ASN A 156 -6.94 -20.25 6.08
N ASP A 157 -7.20 -20.07 7.38
CA ASP A 157 -7.83 -18.88 7.97
C ASP A 157 -6.84 -17.91 8.63
N GLU A 158 -5.59 -18.31 8.81
CA GLU A 158 -4.54 -17.53 9.49
C GLU A 158 -4.29 -16.14 8.87
N PRO A 159 -4.16 -15.98 7.54
CA PRO A 159 -3.96 -14.67 6.93
C PRO A 159 -5.13 -13.71 7.20
N TYR A 160 -6.35 -14.24 7.32
CA TYR A 160 -7.56 -13.45 7.59
C TYR A 160 -7.64 -13.02 9.06
N LYS A 161 -7.30 -13.90 9.99
CA LYS A 161 -7.17 -13.58 11.41
C LYS A 161 -6.10 -12.52 11.64
N TYR A 162 -4.93 -12.68 11.01
CA TYR A 162 -3.86 -11.70 11.07
C TYR A 162 -4.33 -10.31 10.59
N LEU A 163 -5.01 -10.26 9.44
CA LEU A 163 -5.49 -8.98 8.89
C LEU A 163 -6.49 -8.30 9.84
N ILE A 164 -7.49 -9.03 10.36
CA ILE A 164 -8.48 -8.50 11.31
C ILE A 164 -7.78 -7.98 12.58
N ASN A 165 -6.86 -8.76 13.16
CA ASN A 165 -6.13 -8.39 14.36
C ASN A 165 -5.23 -7.17 14.11
N SER A 166 -4.56 -7.09 12.96
CA SER A 166 -3.70 -5.95 12.63
C SER A 166 -4.50 -4.65 12.44
N ILE A 167 -5.67 -4.72 11.82
CA ILE A 167 -6.57 -3.56 11.69
C ILE A 167 -7.08 -3.09 13.06
N GLN A 168 -7.46 -4.01 13.95
CA GLN A 168 -7.93 -3.66 15.29
C GLN A 168 -6.86 -2.99 16.17
N LYS A 169 -5.60 -3.36 15.97
CA LYS A 169 -4.46 -2.79 16.71
C LYS A 169 -3.93 -1.50 16.09
N PHE A 170 -4.27 -1.22 14.85
CA PHE A 170 -3.77 -0.06 14.15
C PHE A 170 -4.44 1.23 14.64
N TYR A 171 -3.80 2.36 14.40
CA TYR A 171 -4.29 3.68 14.74
C TYR A 171 -5.62 4.00 14.03
N ASN A 172 -6.45 4.81 14.67
CA ASN A 172 -7.57 5.45 13.96
C ASN A 172 -7.05 6.65 13.15
N GLN A 173 -7.93 7.30 12.39
CA GLN A 173 -7.56 8.40 11.51
C GLN A 173 -7.00 9.62 12.27
N GLU A 174 -7.54 9.92 13.45
CA GLU A 174 -7.11 11.05 14.28
C GLU A 174 -5.78 10.76 15.00
N GLU A 175 -5.54 9.50 15.35
CA GLU A 175 -4.31 9.05 16.01
C GLU A 175 -3.11 8.98 15.02
N LEU A 176 -3.36 8.89 13.71
CA LEU A 176 -2.32 8.76 12.69
C LEU A 176 -1.83 10.12 12.18
N VAL A 177 -2.58 11.20 12.38
CA VAL A 177 -2.26 12.56 11.97
C VAL A 177 -1.56 13.33 13.09
#